data_3bb87eb67b137ad3cbdda49e93a14592
#
_entry.id   3bb87eb67b137ad3cbdda49e93a14592
#
_cell.length_a   1.000
_cell.length_b   1.000
_cell.length_c   1.000
_cell.angle_alpha   90.00
_cell.angle_beta   90.00
_cell.angle_gamma   90.00
#
_symmetry.space_group_name_H-M   'P 1'
#
loop_
_entity.id
_entity.type
_entity.pdbx_description
1 polymer ?
#
loop_
_entity_poly.entity_id
_entity_poly.type
_entity_poly.pdbx_seq_one_letter_code
_entity_poly.pdbx_strand_id
1 'polypeptide(L)'
;MRRKLTAALLTAAMAISLTACGGSGDTASAGASTGETATASGKEVLRVAMSADYAPFDWLQEDDSNGAVMTSNGSYMNGYDVLVAKYIAEKLDMDLEITQIDWDGLILSIQSGKVDCAIAGMSITSERSQSVDFSDPYYNANIVAVVAADGPYADAVNVTDFEGATLTSTLNTVWYDVLDQITDYATKDAALDTFASMVAAVHAGKIDGFTCDMPSAKSILVSNPDLKII
;
A
#
# COMPACT_ATOMS: atom_id res chain seq x y z
N MET A 1 -52.22 23.08 20.54
CA MET A 1 -53.02 21.98 21.14
C MET A 1 -52.08 20.97 21.77
N ARG A 2 -52.26 20.76 23.03
CA ARG A 2 -51.49 19.84 23.92
C ARG A 2 -51.79 18.38 23.52
N ARG A 3 -50.83 17.48 23.60
CA ARG A 3 -51.00 16.17 24.28
C ARG A 3 -49.65 15.55 24.63
N LYS A 4 -49.43 15.48 25.92
CA LYS A 4 -48.46 14.63 26.64
C LYS A 4 -49.01 13.18 26.69
N LEU A 5 -48.10 12.24 26.93
CA LEU A 5 -48.30 10.97 27.70
C LEU A 5 -47.23 9.98 27.17
N THR A 6 -46.50 9.24 27.90
CA THR A 6 -46.13 8.88 29.26
C THR A 6 -45.20 7.67 29.13
N ALA A 7 -44.28 7.59 30.05
CA ALA A 7 -43.27 6.55 30.22
C ALA A 7 -43.86 5.15 30.46
N ALA A 8 -43.10 4.11 30.13
CA ALA A 8 -43.15 2.83 30.83
C ALA A 8 -41.74 2.21 30.85
N LEU A 9 -41.16 2.19 32.04
CA LEU A 9 -40.05 1.36 32.48
C LEU A 9 -40.45 -0.11 32.43
N LEU A 10 -39.58 -0.97 31.92
CA LEU A 10 -39.56 -2.38 32.33
C LEU A 10 -38.10 -2.80 32.59
N THR A 11 -37.77 -2.79 33.86
CA THR A 11 -36.65 -3.47 34.49
C THR A 11 -36.95 -4.97 34.56
N ALA A 12 -36.08 -5.81 33.99
CA ALA A 12 -36.02 -7.23 34.33
C ALA A 12 -34.59 -7.55 34.74
N ALA A 13 -34.40 -7.65 36.03
CA ALA A 13 -33.24 -8.25 36.67
C ALA A 13 -33.32 -9.75 36.57
N MET A 14 -32.22 -10.41 36.16
CA MET A 14 -31.98 -11.81 36.45
C MET A 14 -30.63 -11.95 37.14
N ALA A 15 -30.73 -12.37 38.38
CA ALA A 15 -29.63 -12.62 39.28
C ALA A 15 -29.21 -14.09 39.25
N ILE A 16 -27.93 -14.34 39.24
CA ILE A 16 -27.12 -15.19 40.13
C ILE A 16 -27.24 -16.71 40.06
N SER A 17 -26.09 -17.33 39.86
CA SER A 17 -25.61 -18.37 40.73
C SER A 17 -24.09 -18.34 40.84
N LEU A 18 -23.61 -17.85 42.00
CA LEU A 18 -22.26 -18.10 42.49
C LEU A 18 -22.22 -19.54 43.05
N THR A 19 -21.19 -20.29 42.65
CA THR A 19 -20.64 -21.35 43.48
C THR A 19 -19.16 -21.04 43.73
N ALA A 20 -18.88 -20.73 44.96
CA ALA A 20 -17.55 -20.53 45.51
C ALA A 20 -16.88 -21.87 45.73
N CYS A 21 -15.60 -21.99 45.39
CA CYS A 21 -14.67 -22.81 46.15
C CYS A 21 -13.29 -22.13 46.11
N GLY A 22 -12.70 -21.93 47.27
CA GLY A 22 -11.62 -21.04 47.57
C GLY A 22 -10.23 -21.57 47.17
N GLY A 23 -9.28 -20.63 47.18
CA GLY A 23 -7.83 -20.85 47.08
C GLY A 23 -7.11 -19.51 46.97
N SER A 24 -6.26 -19.25 47.93
CA SER A 24 -5.51 -18.02 48.22
C SER A 24 -4.54 -17.58 47.14
N GLY A 25 -4.39 -16.24 46.95
CA GLY A 25 -3.11 -15.54 46.72
C GLY A 25 -2.73 -15.32 45.27
N ASP A 26 -2.83 -14.10 44.79
CA ASP A 26 -1.78 -13.20 44.39
C ASP A 26 -2.33 -12.10 43.49
N THR A 27 -1.92 -10.88 43.81
CA THR A 27 -2.18 -9.66 43.04
C THR A 27 -1.56 -9.76 41.62
N ALA A 28 -2.40 -9.90 40.57
CA ALA A 28 -2.01 -9.75 39.22
C ALA A 28 -2.36 -8.37 38.68
N SER A 29 -1.32 -7.61 38.38
CA SER A 29 -1.33 -6.38 37.59
C SER A 29 -2.04 -6.61 36.26
N ALA A 30 -2.99 -5.74 35.91
CA ALA A 30 -3.60 -5.73 34.59
C ALA A 30 -2.59 -5.20 33.56
N GLY A 31 -1.84 -6.12 32.95
CA GLY A 31 -1.08 -5.85 31.73
C GLY A 31 -2.00 -5.91 30.53
N ALA A 32 -1.99 -4.86 29.71
CA ALA A 32 -2.66 -4.86 28.42
C ALA A 32 -2.09 -6.00 27.56
N SER A 33 -2.91 -7.02 27.28
CA SER A 33 -2.57 -8.09 26.35
C SER A 33 -2.64 -7.52 24.94
N THR A 34 -1.49 -7.19 24.38
CA THR A 34 -1.33 -7.16 22.93
C THR A 34 -1.53 -8.59 22.46
N GLY A 35 -2.57 -8.82 21.66
CA GLY A 35 -2.90 -10.13 21.12
C GLY A 35 -1.80 -10.61 20.18
N GLU A 36 -0.90 -11.43 20.68
CA GLU A 36 0.00 -12.23 19.87
C GLU A 36 -0.81 -13.31 19.17
N THR A 37 -0.87 -13.22 17.84
CA THR A 37 -1.42 -14.28 17.00
C THR A 37 -0.32 -15.33 16.84
N ALA A 38 -0.29 -16.33 17.72
CA ALA A 38 0.59 -17.48 17.55
C ALA A 38 0.09 -18.36 16.40
N THR A 39 0.97 -18.65 15.42
CA THR A 39 0.71 -19.58 14.34
C THR A 39 0.82 -21.04 14.81
N ALA A 40 0.44 -21.99 13.93
CA ALA A 40 0.60 -23.44 14.18
C ALA A 40 2.07 -23.87 14.38
N SER A 41 3.04 -23.03 13.98
CA SER A 41 4.49 -23.25 14.16
C SER A 41 4.99 -22.87 15.56
N GLY A 42 4.24 -22.07 16.32
CA GLY A 42 4.65 -21.51 17.60
C GLY A 42 5.69 -20.38 17.49
N LYS A 43 5.97 -19.88 16.28
CA LYS A 43 6.79 -18.70 16.03
C LYS A 43 5.98 -17.41 16.11
N GLU A 44 6.66 -16.31 16.39
CA GLU A 44 6.08 -14.97 16.20
C GLU A 44 5.79 -14.72 14.72
N VAL A 45 4.84 -13.84 14.43
CA VAL A 45 4.41 -13.51 13.07
C VAL A 45 4.88 -12.11 12.72
N LEU A 46 5.63 -11.98 11.62
CA LEU A 46 5.91 -10.69 10.99
C LEU A 46 4.74 -10.32 10.07
N ARG A 47 3.96 -9.32 10.46
CA ARG A 47 2.81 -8.82 9.69
C ARG A 47 3.27 -7.68 8.79
N VAL A 48 3.16 -7.87 7.48
CA VAL A 48 3.63 -6.93 6.46
C VAL A 48 2.48 -6.44 5.61
N ALA A 49 2.34 -5.12 5.43
CA ALA A 49 1.41 -4.52 4.48
C ALA A 49 2.09 -4.29 3.12
N MET A 50 1.38 -4.57 2.03
CA MET A 50 1.77 -4.32 0.64
C MET A 50 0.58 -3.83 -0.18
N SER A 51 0.81 -3.05 -1.26
CA SER A 51 -0.28 -2.45 -2.05
C SER A 51 -0.88 -3.39 -3.09
N ALA A 52 -0.10 -4.31 -3.63
CA ALA A 52 -0.53 -5.35 -4.57
C ALA A 52 -0.81 -4.92 -6.02
N ASP A 53 -0.49 -3.69 -6.38
CA ASP A 53 -0.67 -3.13 -7.74
C ASP A 53 0.61 -2.49 -8.31
N TYR A 54 1.75 -2.82 -7.72
CA TYR A 54 3.05 -2.19 -7.96
C TYR A 54 4.08 -3.16 -8.55
N ALA A 55 3.81 -3.73 -9.72
CA ALA A 55 4.79 -4.59 -10.41
C ALA A 55 6.02 -3.77 -10.90
N PRO A 56 7.26 -4.27 -10.71
CA PRO A 56 7.65 -5.62 -10.29
C PRO A 56 7.92 -5.75 -8.78
N PHE A 57 7.48 -4.84 -7.95
CA PHE A 57 7.74 -4.84 -6.51
C PHE A 57 6.73 -5.68 -5.73
N ASP A 58 5.43 -5.42 -5.88
CA ASP A 58 4.35 -6.23 -5.31
C ASP A 58 3.14 -6.28 -6.26
N TRP A 59 2.68 -7.48 -6.60
CA TRP A 59 1.50 -7.68 -7.45
C TRP A 59 0.76 -8.95 -7.10
N LEU A 60 -0.53 -9.01 -7.43
CA LEU A 60 -1.33 -10.22 -7.28
C LEU A 60 -1.15 -11.17 -8.46
N GLN A 61 -1.20 -12.47 -8.17
CA GLN A 61 -1.26 -13.55 -9.14
C GLN A 61 -2.26 -14.64 -8.71
N GLU A 62 -2.54 -15.59 -9.61
CA GLU A 62 -3.62 -16.57 -9.41
C GLU A 62 -3.24 -17.72 -8.49
N ASP A 63 -1.94 -18.06 -8.39
CA ASP A 63 -1.45 -19.23 -7.67
C ASP A 63 -0.11 -18.96 -6.94
N ASP A 64 0.42 -20.00 -6.30
CA ASP A 64 1.68 -19.98 -5.56
C ASP A 64 2.94 -20.11 -6.42
N SER A 65 2.82 -20.08 -7.75
CA SER A 65 3.95 -20.18 -8.65
C SER A 65 4.97 -19.07 -8.41
N ASN A 66 6.22 -19.31 -8.83
CA ASN A 66 7.35 -18.37 -8.69
C ASN A 66 7.61 -17.89 -7.25
N GLY A 67 7.13 -18.63 -6.26
CA GLY A 67 7.33 -18.33 -4.85
C GLY A 67 6.41 -17.25 -4.29
N ALA A 68 5.25 -17.03 -4.89
CA ALA A 68 4.22 -16.17 -4.33
C ALA A 68 3.79 -16.62 -2.93
N VAL A 69 3.30 -15.69 -2.14
CA VAL A 69 2.83 -15.89 -0.78
C VAL A 69 1.32 -15.66 -0.73
N MET A 70 0.61 -16.57 -0.09
CA MET A 70 -0.81 -16.35 0.19
C MET A 70 -0.95 -15.22 1.21
N THR A 71 -1.73 -14.22 0.87
CA THR A 71 -2.03 -13.08 1.74
C THR A 71 -3.13 -13.43 2.75
N SER A 72 -3.29 -12.63 3.78
CA SER A 72 -4.34 -12.83 4.80
C SER A 72 -5.76 -12.82 4.24
N ASN A 73 -5.99 -12.24 3.06
CA ASN A 73 -7.29 -12.22 2.36
C ASN A 73 -7.46 -13.35 1.33
N GLY A 74 -6.49 -14.26 1.20
CA GLY A 74 -6.58 -15.47 0.36
C GLY A 74 -6.15 -15.28 -1.10
N SER A 75 -5.58 -14.13 -1.46
CA SER A 75 -4.94 -13.90 -2.77
C SER A 75 -3.47 -14.30 -2.72
N TYR A 76 -2.84 -14.53 -3.85
CA TYR A 76 -1.39 -14.73 -3.91
C TYR A 76 -0.69 -13.44 -4.32
N MET A 77 0.39 -13.10 -3.60
CA MET A 77 1.21 -11.93 -3.88
C MET A 77 2.64 -12.33 -4.21
N ASN A 78 3.21 -11.70 -5.23
CA ASN A 78 4.59 -11.92 -5.66
C ASN A 78 5.29 -10.58 -5.90
N GLY A 79 6.61 -10.61 -6.04
CA GLY A 79 7.40 -9.43 -6.35
C GLY A 79 8.69 -9.31 -5.54
N TYR A 80 9.43 -8.27 -5.86
CA TYR A 80 10.69 -7.97 -5.16
C TYR A 80 10.45 -7.71 -3.66
N ASP A 81 9.39 -6.98 -3.32
CA ASP A 81 9.03 -6.65 -1.94
C ASP A 81 8.62 -7.90 -1.15
N VAL A 82 7.96 -8.87 -1.81
CA VAL A 82 7.65 -10.18 -1.21
C VAL A 82 8.93 -10.95 -0.89
N LEU A 83 9.95 -10.89 -1.77
CA LEU A 83 11.24 -11.52 -1.50
C LEU A 83 11.97 -10.85 -0.34
N VAL A 84 11.91 -9.52 -0.24
CA VAL A 84 12.46 -8.76 0.89
C VAL A 84 11.76 -9.16 2.19
N ALA A 85 10.42 -9.23 2.20
CA ALA A 85 9.65 -9.66 3.37
C ALA A 85 10.01 -11.08 3.83
N LYS A 86 10.11 -12.02 2.90
CA LYS A 86 10.54 -13.42 3.19
C LYS A 86 11.95 -13.45 3.81
N TYR A 87 12.87 -12.68 3.24
CA TYR A 87 14.23 -12.60 3.76
C TYR A 87 14.27 -12.06 5.19
N ILE A 88 13.51 -11.00 5.48
CA ILE A 88 13.43 -10.41 6.81
C ILE A 88 12.82 -11.41 7.80
N ALA A 89 11.69 -12.02 7.48
CA ALA A 89 11.02 -13.01 8.34
C ALA A 89 11.95 -14.19 8.65
N GLU A 90 12.66 -14.71 7.64
CA GLU A 90 13.68 -15.77 7.82
C GLU A 90 14.79 -15.36 8.78
N LYS A 91 15.33 -14.13 8.64
CA LYS A 91 16.42 -13.64 9.50
C LYS A 91 15.98 -13.39 10.94
N LEU A 92 14.72 -13.06 11.15
CA LEU A 92 14.11 -12.87 12.47
C LEU A 92 13.58 -14.17 13.08
N ASP A 93 13.61 -15.30 12.36
CA ASP A 93 13.00 -16.58 12.74
C ASP A 93 11.50 -16.45 13.01
N MET A 94 10.79 -15.65 12.21
CA MET A 94 9.37 -15.38 12.30
C MET A 94 8.61 -16.01 11.15
N ASP A 95 7.31 -16.30 11.35
CA ASP A 95 6.40 -16.62 10.25
C ASP A 95 5.99 -15.30 9.55
N LEU A 96 5.79 -15.36 8.23
CA LEU A 96 5.40 -14.20 7.43
C LEU A 96 3.89 -14.19 7.17
N GLU A 97 3.24 -13.08 7.49
CA GLU A 97 1.87 -12.77 7.07
C GLU A 97 1.86 -11.50 6.23
N ILE A 98 1.38 -11.58 4.98
CA ILE A 98 1.22 -10.43 4.12
C ILE A 98 -0.25 -10.02 4.08
N THR A 99 -0.53 -8.76 4.35
CA THR A 99 -1.85 -8.15 4.24
C THR A 99 -1.87 -7.16 3.09
N GLN A 100 -2.77 -7.36 2.13
CA GLN A 100 -3.03 -6.36 1.09
C GLN A 100 -3.75 -5.17 1.71
N ILE A 101 -3.21 -3.98 1.48
CA ILE A 101 -3.77 -2.70 1.95
C ILE A 101 -3.56 -1.68 0.84
N ASP A 102 -4.60 -0.94 0.47
CA ASP A 102 -4.49 0.13 -0.52
C ASP A 102 -3.41 1.14 -0.12
N TRP A 103 -2.73 1.72 -1.10
CA TRP A 103 -1.58 2.61 -0.91
C TRP A 103 -1.77 3.65 0.20
N ASP A 104 -2.89 4.36 0.20
CA ASP A 104 -3.19 5.41 1.18
C ASP A 104 -3.39 4.88 2.62
N GLY A 105 -3.64 3.59 2.77
CA GLY A 105 -3.84 2.92 4.05
C GLY A 105 -2.56 2.41 4.72
N LEU A 106 -1.44 2.34 4.00
CA LEU A 106 -0.22 1.68 4.48
C LEU A 106 0.32 2.31 5.77
N ILE A 107 0.52 3.62 5.81
CA ILE A 107 1.04 4.33 6.99
C ILE A 107 0.08 4.17 8.19
N LEU A 108 -1.22 4.33 7.95
CA LEU A 108 -2.22 4.18 9.01
C LEU A 108 -2.26 2.76 9.58
N SER A 109 -2.01 1.74 8.75
CA SER A 109 -1.98 0.35 9.20
C SER A 109 -0.83 0.05 10.17
N ILE A 110 0.32 0.71 9.98
CA ILE A 110 1.46 0.66 10.91
C ILE A 110 1.11 1.41 12.20
N GLN A 111 0.63 2.64 12.09
CA GLN A 111 0.30 3.48 13.25
C GLN A 111 -0.78 2.85 14.16
N SER A 112 -1.73 2.12 13.58
CA SER A 112 -2.78 1.41 14.32
C SER A 112 -2.32 0.08 14.92
N GLY A 113 -1.11 -0.40 14.60
CA GLY A 113 -0.61 -1.71 15.03
C GLY A 113 -1.30 -2.88 14.33
N LYS A 114 -2.01 -2.63 13.22
CA LYS A 114 -2.59 -3.70 12.38
C LYS A 114 -1.51 -4.55 11.75
N VAL A 115 -0.40 -3.94 11.35
CA VAL A 115 0.79 -4.59 10.80
C VAL A 115 2.04 -4.08 11.54
N ASP A 116 3.13 -4.82 11.43
CA ASP A 116 4.41 -4.46 12.06
C ASP A 116 5.22 -3.54 11.16
N CYS A 117 5.10 -3.70 9.83
CA CYS A 117 5.73 -2.83 8.84
C CYS A 117 4.97 -2.85 7.52
N ALA A 118 5.32 -1.91 6.62
CA ALA A 118 4.93 -1.92 5.21
C ALA A 118 6.18 -2.08 4.35
N ILE A 119 6.11 -2.92 3.32
CA ILE A 119 7.14 -3.09 2.30
C ILE A 119 6.43 -2.98 0.95
N ALA A 120 6.48 -1.79 0.35
CA ALA A 120 5.71 -1.45 -0.86
C ALA A 120 6.43 -0.35 -1.67
N GLY A 121 7.77 -0.39 -1.74
CA GLY A 121 8.58 0.60 -2.47
C GLY A 121 8.37 2.05 -2.02
N MET A 122 7.90 2.27 -0.80
CA MET A 122 7.54 3.61 -0.32
C MET A 122 8.77 4.49 -0.16
N SER A 123 8.83 5.58 -0.92
CA SER A 123 9.91 6.57 -0.83
C SER A 123 9.91 7.29 0.51
N ILE A 124 11.11 7.50 1.06
CA ILE A 124 11.32 8.27 2.28
C ILE A 124 11.08 9.75 1.95
N THR A 125 10.16 10.40 2.67
CA THR A 125 9.94 11.85 2.60
C THR A 125 9.93 12.45 4.01
N SER A 126 10.22 13.75 4.10
CA SER A 126 10.16 14.47 5.38
C SER A 126 8.77 14.44 6.01
N GLU A 127 7.73 14.41 5.20
CA GLU A 127 6.34 14.33 5.66
C GLU A 127 6.05 12.95 6.25
N ARG A 128 6.34 11.87 5.51
CA ARG A 128 6.10 10.50 5.95
C ARG A 128 6.91 10.15 7.21
N SER A 129 8.15 10.66 7.31
CA SER A 129 9.03 10.45 8.46
C SER A 129 8.54 11.13 9.76
N GLN A 130 7.52 12.00 9.69
CA GLN A 130 6.83 12.52 10.89
C GLN A 130 5.81 11.52 11.46
N SER A 131 5.43 10.52 10.67
CA SER A 131 4.36 9.58 10.98
C SER A 131 4.84 8.16 11.26
N VAL A 132 5.92 7.72 10.61
CA VAL A 132 6.52 6.39 10.73
C VAL A 132 8.04 6.48 10.57
N ASP A 133 8.75 5.49 11.12
CA ASP A 133 10.17 5.31 10.89
C ASP A 133 10.42 4.52 9.59
N PHE A 134 11.55 4.78 8.94
CA PHE A 134 11.99 4.09 7.74
C PHE A 134 13.30 3.34 7.98
N SER A 135 13.47 2.23 7.28
CA SER A 135 14.77 1.56 7.15
C SER A 135 15.70 2.36 6.23
N ASP A 136 16.96 1.91 6.10
CA ASP A 136 17.78 2.31 4.97
C ASP A 136 17.10 1.90 3.66
N PRO A 137 17.30 2.67 2.55
CA PRO A 137 16.73 2.32 1.26
C PRO A 137 17.21 0.95 0.78
N TYR A 138 16.29 0.04 0.46
CA TYR A 138 16.61 -1.27 -0.11
C TYR A 138 16.60 -1.28 -1.64
N TYR A 139 16.10 -0.21 -2.27
CA TYR A 139 16.11 0.01 -3.72
C TYR A 139 16.22 1.51 -4.03
N ASN A 140 16.84 1.84 -5.18
CA ASN A 140 16.88 3.20 -5.71
C ASN A 140 16.40 3.16 -7.17
N ALA A 141 15.42 3.99 -7.51
CA ALA A 141 14.90 4.11 -8.86
C ALA A 141 14.89 5.57 -9.33
N ASN A 142 15.07 5.76 -10.64
CA ASN A 142 14.81 7.05 -11.26
C ASN A 142 13.31 7.17 -11.58
N ILE A 143 12.77 8.37 -11.45
CA ILE A 143 11.44 8.72 -11.96
C ILE A 143 11.58 9.03 -13.45
N VAL A 144 10.65 8.50 -14.23
CA VAL A 144 10.59 8.63 -15.68
C VAL A 144 9.19 9.01 -16.12
N ALA A 145 9.04 9.54 -17.33
CA ALA A 145 7.74 9.68 -17.99
C ALA A 145 7.49 8.49 -18.93
N VAL A 146 6.24 8.06 -19.02
CA VAL A 146 5.75 7.09 -20.00
C VAL A 146 4.73 7.78 -20.90
N VAL A 147 4.96 7.75 -22.19
CA VAL A 147 4.13 8.41 -23.22
C VAL A 147 3.78 7.44 -24.36
N ALA A 148 2.86 7.81 -25.25
CA ALA A 148 2.65 7.04 -26.48
C ALA A 148 3.92 7.05 -27.35
N ALA A 149 4.32 5.91 -27.90
CA ALA A 149 5.57 5.76 -28.68
C ALA A 149 5.53 6.51 -30.02
N ASP A 150 4.35 6.76 -30.55
CA ASP A 150 4.08 7.52 -31.77
C ASP A 150 3.45 8.89 -31.49
N GLY A 151 3.40 9.27 -30.20
CA GLY A 151 2.81 10.53 -29.74
C GLY A 151 3.73 11.75 -29.89
N PRO A 152 3.22 12.96 -29.67
CA PRO A 152 3.97 14.21 -29.88
C PRO A 152 5.17 14.36 -28.93
N TYR A 153 5.20 13.63 -27.82
CA TYR A 153 6.25 13.72 -26.79
C TYR A 153 7.22 12.53 -26.81
N ALA A 154 7.13 11.67 -27.83
CA ALA A 154 7.96 10.46 -27.94
C ALA A 154 9.47 10.73 -28.03
N ASP A 155 9.87 11.91 -28.47
CA ASP A 155 11.27 12.32 -28.61
C ASP A 155 11.70 13.37 -27.57
N ALA A 156 10.92 13.57 -26.51
CA ALA A 156 11.28 14.45 -25.42
C ALA A 156 12.56 13.96 -24.71
N VAL A 157 13.45 14.88 -24.34
CA VAL A 157 14.71 14.61 -23.63
C VAL A 157 14.89 15.51 -22.40
N ASN A 158 14.08 16.58 -22.31
CA ASN A 158 14.10 17.54 -21.21
C ASN A 158 12.67 17.83 -20.76
N VAL A 159 12.52 18.35 -19.55
CA VAL A 159 11.21 18.76 -19.00
C VAL A 159 10.51 19.82 -19.86
N THR A 160 11.27 20.70 -20.53
CA THR A 160 10.75 21.73 -21.43
C THR A 160 10.15 21.18 -22.71
N ASP A 161 10.51 19.96 -23.11
CA ASP A 161 9.99 19.33 -24.32
C ASP A 161 8.52 18.84 -24.12
N PHE A 162 8.03 18.88 -22.87
CA PHE A 162 6.63 18.61 -22.54
C PHE A 162 5.72 19.85 -22.61
N GLU A 163 6.15 20.91 -23.33
CA GLU A 163 5.33 22.12 -23.49
C GLU A 163 3.96 21.78 -24.10
N GLY A 164 2.90 22.12 -23.36
CA GLY A 164 1.52 21.84 -23.74
C GLY A 164 1.02 20.41 -23.43
N ALA A 165 1.87 19.53 -22.90
CA ALA A 165 1.46 18.18 -22.50
C ALA A 165 0.50 18.18 -21.30
N THR A 166 -0.33 17.16 -21.22
CA THR A 166 -1.14 16.83 -20.05
C THR A 166 -0.57 15.57 -19.41
N LEU A 167 0.00 15.69 -18.21
CA LEU A 167 0.63 14.58 -17.49
C LEU A 167 -0.05 14.33 -16.16
N THR A 168 -0.04 13.07 -15.71
CA THR A 168 -0.54 12.66 -14.40
C THR A 168 0.37 11.62 -13.73
N SER A 169 0.00 11.16 -12.57
CA SER A 169 0.57 10.01 -11.87
C SER A 169 -0.36 9.49 -10.79
N THR A 170 0.12 8.58 -9.95
CA THR A 170 -0.65 8.04 -8.83
C THR A 170 -0.68 9.02 -7.66
N LEU A 171 -1.85 9.20 -7.08
CA LEU A 171 -2.08 10.09 -5.95
C LEU A 171 -1.18 9.72 -4.75
N ASN A 172 -0.77 10.72 -3.97
CA ASN A 172 0.06 10.57 -2.77
C ASN A 172 1.42 9.87 -3.01
N THR A 173 1.97 9.99 -4.21
CA THR A 173 3.28 9.45 -4.57
C THR A 173 4.26 10.59 -4.92
N VAL A 174 5.55 10.33 -4.70
CA VAL A 174 6.61 11.24 -5.17
C VAL A 174 6.62 11.39 -6.70
N TRP A 175 6.04 10.45 -7.41
CA TRP A 175 5.90 10.52 -8.88
C TRP A 175 4.90 11.60 -9.30
N TYR A 176 3.82 11.79 -8.51
CA TYR A 176 2.87 12.86 -8.74
C TYR A 176 3.42 14.22 -8.32
N ASP A 177 4.17 14.26 -7.20
CA ASP A 177 4.76 15.48 -6.69
C ASP A 177 5.82 16.06 -7.64
N VAL A 178 6.59 15.21 -8.34
CA VAL A 178 7.61 15.66 -9.29
C VAL A 178 7.02 16.47 -10.45
N LEU A 179 5.74 16.27 -10.78
CA LEU A 179 5.04 17.04 -11.81
C LEU A 179 4.91 18.52 -11.47
N ASP A 180 5.05 18.91 -10.20
CA ASP A 180 5.06 20.32 -9.81
C ASP A 180 6.27 21.09 -10.40
N GLN A 181 7.34 20.37 -10.79
CA GLN A 181 8.53 20.97 -11.41
C GLN A 181 8.33 21.33 -12.88
N ILE A 182 7.26 20.85 -13.52
CA ILE A 182 6.99 21.06 -14.95
C ILE A 182 5.72 21.87 -15.22
N THR A 183 5.07 22.41 -14.20
CA THR A 183 3.81 23.16 -14.35
C THR A 183 3.93 24.43 -15.17
N ASP A 184 5.15 24.95 -15.36
CA ASP A 184 5.42 26.07 -16.26
C ASP A 184 5.33 25.67 -17.75
N TYR A 185 5.40 24.38 -18.07
CA TYR A 185 5.46 23.83 -19.43
C TYR A 185 4.27 22.92 -19.74
N ALA A 186 3.85 22.11 -18.78
CA ALA A 186 2.85 21.09 -18.95
C ALA A 186 1.71 21.24 -17.93
N THR A 187 0.54 20.67 -18.25
CA THR A 187 -0.58 20.56 -17.32
C THR A 187 -0.40 19.34 -16.44
N LYS A 188 -0.39 19.53 -15.12
CA LYS A 188 -0.54 18.46 -14.14
C LYS A 188 -2.03 18.16 -14.00
N ASP A 189 -2.47 17.03 -14.53
CA ASP A 189 -3.87 16.58 -14.44
C ASP A 189 -4.15 15.89 -13.10
N ALA A 190 -5.42 15.64 -12.81
CA ALA A 190 -5.84 14.91 -11.63
C ALA A 190 -5.17 13.54 -11.57
N ALA A 191 -4.70 13.16 -10.37
CA ALA A 191 -4.09 11.86 -10.15
C ALA A 191 -5.05 10.72 -10.45
N LEU A 192 -4.52 9.58 -10.88
CA LEU A 192 -5.24 8.34 -11.12
C LEU A 192 -4.79 7.27 -10.13
N ASP A 193 -5.67 6.32 -9.83
CA ASP A 193 -5.43 5.36 -8.74
C ASP A 193 -4.50 4.21 -9.14
N THR A 194 -4.41 3.86 -10.43
CA THR A 194 -3.69 2.66 -10.90
C THR A 194 -2.92 2.90 -12.19
N PHE A 195 -1.86 2.11 -12.41
CA PHE A 195 -1.14 2.11 -13.71
C PHE A 195 -2.05 1.73 -14.88
N ALA A 196 -2.98 0.80 -14.67
CA ALA A 196 -3.93 0.41 -15.71
C ALA A 196 -4.82 1.58 -16.16
N SER A 197 -5.28 2.41 -15.21
CA SER A 197 -6.07 3.61 -15.54
C SER A 197 -5.24 4.65 -16.29
N MET A 198 -3.98 4.84 -15.93
CA MET A 198 -3.06 5.76 -16.62
C MET A 198 -2.76 5.30 -18.05
N VAL A 199 -2.45 4.01 -18.25
CA VAL A 199 -2.26 3.42 -19.58
C VAL A 199 -3.51 3.58 -20.44
N ALA A 200 -4.69 3.29 -19.89
CA ALA A 200 -5.94 3.47 -20.60
C ALA A 200 -6.22 4.94 -20.96
N ALA A 201 -5.82 5.89 -20.10
CA ALA A 201 -5.99 7.32 -20.36
C ALA A 201 -5.05 7.80 -21.48
N VAL A 202 -3.80 7.30 -21.54
CA VAL A 202 -2.87 7.57 -22.67
C VAL A 202 -3.43 7.02 -23.97
N HIS A 203 -3.87 5.75 -23.98
CA HIS A 203 -4.46 5.14 -25.19
C HIS A 203 -5.73 5.88 -25.66
N ALA A 204 -6.48 6.46 -24.73
CA ALA A 204 -7.67 7.24 -25.07
C ALA A 204 -7.37 8.69 -25.48
N GLY A 205 -6.10 9.11 -25.44
CA GLY A 205 -5.70 10.50 -25.72
C GLY A 205 -6.25 11.52 -24.71
N LYS A 206 -6.56 11.08 -23.47
CA LYS A 206 -7.01 11.95 -22.39
C LYS A 206 -5.87 12.64 -21.67
N ILE A 207 -4.73 11.95 -21.60
CA ILE A 207 -3.46 12.44 -21.11
C ILE A 207 -2.38 12.09 -22.13
N ASP A 208 -1.29 12.86 -22.17
CA ASP A 208 -0.17 12.61 -23.06
C ASP A 208 0.85 11.65 -22.45
N GLY A 209 0.85 11.51 -21.12
CA GLY A 209 1.73 10.59 -20.42
C GLY A 209 1.52 10.61 -18.91
N PHE A 210 2.30 9.78 -18.24
CA PHE A 210 2.32 9.70 -16.77
C PHE A 210 3.73 9.45 -16.25
N THR A 211 3.96 9.77 -14.99
CA THR A 211 5.24 9.53 -14.31
C THR A 211 5.15 8.31 -13.40
N CYS A 212 6.23 7.54 -13.35
CA CYS A 212 6.44 6.43 -12.43
C CYS A 212 7.94 6.15 -12.29
N ASP A 213 8.32 5.15 -11.50
CA ASP A 213 9.72 4.70 -11.48
C ASP A 213 10.08 3.86 -12.70
N MET A 214 11.39 3.80 -12.99
CA MET A 214 11.94 3.06 -14.13
C MET A 214 11.59 1.56 -14.14
N PRO A 215 11.65 0.80 -13.02
CA PRO A 215 11.23 -0.60 -12.99
C PRO A 215 9.77 -0.80 -13.39
N SER A 216 8.84 0.00 -12.84
CA SER A 216 7.42 -0.07 -13.19
C SER A 216 7.17 0.30 -14.64
N ALA A 217 7.82 1.36 -15.14
CA ALA A 217 7.76 1.72 -16.56
C ALA A 217 8.15 0.54 -17.46
N LYS A 218 9.27 -0.12 -17.16
CA LYS A 218 9.71 -1.31 -17.91
C LYS A 218 8.71 -2.46 -17.84
N SER A 219 8.11 -2.71 -16.66
CA SER A 219 7.08 -3.73 -16.48
C SER A 219 5.84 -3.43 -17.32
N ILE A 220 5.37 -2.17 -17.32
CA ILE A 220 4.23 -1.70 -18.11
C ILE A 220 4.47 -1.91 -19.60
N LEU A 221 5.64 -1.57 -20.10
CA LEU A 221 5.97 -1.69 -21.53
C LEU A 221 6.00 -3.13 -22.05
N VAL A 222 6.18 -4.14 -21.17
CA VAL A 222 6.09 -5.56 -21.57
C VAL A 222 4.72 -5.88 -22.20
N SER A 223 3.66 -5.33 -21.64
CA SER A 223 2.28 -5.55 -22.09
C SER A 223 1.75 -4.42 -22.99
N ASN A 224 2.48 -3.30 -23.08
CA ASN A 224 2.09 -2.10 -23.84
C ASN A 224 3.27 -1.61 -24.69
N PRO A 225 3.62 -2.35 -25.77
CA PRO A 225 4.79 -2.01 -26.62
C PRO A 225 4.61 -0.74 -27.45
N ASP A 226 3.42 -0.18 -27.51
CA ASP A 226 3.05 1.09 -28.10
C ASP A 226 3.30 2.30 -27.18
N LEU A 227 3.78 2.07 -25.97
CA LEU A 227 4.26 3.09 -25.06
C LEU A 227 5.80 3.20 -25.10
N LYS A 228 6.32 4.36 -24.65
CA LYS A 228 7.76 4.67 -24.62
C LYS A 228 8.12 5.33 -23.30
N ILE A 229 9.28 4.98 -22.78
CA ILE A 229 9.91 5.63 -21.61
C ILE A 229 10.75 6.82 -22.09
N ILE A 230 10.56 7.94 -21.43
CA ILE A 230 11.32 9.18 -21.64
C ILE A 230 12.14 9.48 -20.39
#